data_edcba167cdc9d3822ba14b1c17e7ea36
#
_entry.id   edcba167cdc9d3822ba14b1c17e7ea36
#
_cell.length_a   1.000
_cell.length_b   1.000
_cell.length_c   1.000
_cell.angle_alpha   90.00
_cell.angle_beta   90.00
_cell.angle_gamma   90.00
#
_symmetry.space_group_name_H-M   'P 1'
#
loop_
_entity.id
_entity.type
_entity.pdbx_description
1 polymer ?
#
loop_
_entity_poly.entity_id
_entity_poly.type
_entity_poly.pdbx_seq_one_letter_code
_entity_poly.pdbx_strand_id
1 'polypeptide(L)'
;MLEKIKSKHLVKILFKKYLEIKVKLKIIAYNKSLQSLCSVNIEDYKQNAIEYRIKDKNGKYEIRSATNNFLKYEGGLLNGKENGFGKEYGLIRLELDEFIKQNKNKIKGADMKIFQENNKNIYFPNYTFIENSEETFNKDGNKFILHNYLQYEGEFLNGQKHGKGKEYYLKNLIFEGEYKHGKRWNGKAKEYGIWGNLMFEGIYINGVKIGREFDLKGNLIFEGIFLGIQKFKGKGKKYNHEGKLIFEGEYSNYKKGDKRGKEFDDKGNLLFEGEYKNGKRWKGKVKAYDFFGSLILEGEYINGEKKTGILKLYKGQTGKLLFELKFNNGEGYGKEYDKNNGNILFEGKYINVFIDEENIFYDRKALLKERWNGKEKKYNDNGYLIFEGEYINGVRYGKEYDIKGNIIFEGEYSKMKRFKGIGKVFDKNGNLKYEDEYILGNKKRRMLNENGKIILTDIYPDTKISKGRIKDSKADNNEESYKGKEYDNGKLILEGEFSFEKRIKGKRKI
;
A
#
# COMPACT_ATOMS: atom_id res chain seq x y z
N MET A 1 1.99 44.41 50.74
CA MET A 1 1.33 45.57 50.11
C MET A 1 -0.13 45.75 50.52
N LEU A 2 -0.93 44.70 50.62
CA LEU A 2 -2.34 44.74 51.02
C LEU A 2 -2.53 45.19 52.52
N GLU A 3 -1.57 44.95 53.40
CA GLU A 3 -1.59 45.38 54.78
C GLU A 3 -1.55 46.90 54.94
N LYS A 4 -1.14 47.63 53.92
CA LYS A 4 -1.12 49.13 53.96
C LYS A 4 -2.47 49.76 53.57
N ILE A 5 -3.44 48.94 53.09
CA ILE A 5 -4.77 49.44 52.75
C ILE A 5 -5.65 49.45 54.02
N LYS A 6 -5.77 50.61 54.68
CA LYS A 6 -6.57 50.77 55.91
C LYS A 6 -8.08 50.63 55.69
N SER A 7 -8.59 50.81 54.47
CA SER A 7 -10.03 50.78 54.23
C SER A 7 -10.52 49.37 53.91
N LYS A 8 -11.28 48.75 54.78
CA LYS A 8 -11.97 47.47 54.59
C LYS A 8 -12.87 47.49 53.33
N HIS A 9 -13.44 48.63 53.00
CA HIS A 9 -14.30 48.79 51.83
C HIS A 9 -13.51 48.70 50.50
N LEU A 10 -12.35 49.36 50.47
CA LEU A 10 -11.47 49.28 49.28
C LEU A 10 -10.94 47.86 49.05
N VAL A 11 -10.58 47.13 50.08
CA VAL A 11 -10.17 45.72 49.97
C VAL A 11 -11.29 44.86 49.41
N LYS A 12 -12.55 45.05 49.91
CA LYS A 12 -13.71 44.32 49.30
C LYS A 12 -13.93 44.61 47.86
N ILE A 13 -13.81 45.86 47.40
CA ILE A 13 -13.96 46.25 45.99
C ILE A 13 -12.86 45.62 45.13
N LEU A 14 -11.61 45.68 45.59
CA LEU A 14 -10.46 45.13 44.91
C LEU A 14 -10.59 43.59 44.71
N PHE A 15 -11.00 42.90 45.75
CA PHE A 15 -11.24 41.45 45.66
C PHE A 15 -12.50 41.12 44.88
N LYS A 16 -13.55 41.92 44.92
CA LYS A 16 -14.80 41.63 44.18
C LYS A 16 -14.72 41.92 42.69
N LYS A 17 -14.05 43.02 42.28
CA LYS A 17 -14.08 43.51 40.88
C LYS A 17 -12.84 43.23 40.05
N TYR A 18 -11.65 43.17 40.67
CA TYR A 18 -10.38 43.26 39.95
C TYR A 18 -9.50 42.01 40.05
N LEU A 19 -9.83 41.04 40.88
CA LEU A 19 -9.06 39.82 41.00
C LEU A 19 -9.86 38.61 40.52
N GLU A 20 -9.23 37.76 39.72
CA GLU A 20 -9.79 36.46 39.38
C GLU A 20 -9.96 35.59 40.62
N ILE A 21 -10.99 34.76 40.68
CA ILE A 21 -11.33 33.94 41.85
C ILE A 21 -10.16 33.08 42.32
N LYS A 22 -9.38 32.46 41.43
CA LYS A 22 -8.20 31.66 41.78
C LYS A 22 -7.10 32.46 42.49
N VAL A 23 -6.91 33.72 42.07
CA VAL A 23 -5.94 34.64 42.69
C VAL A 23 -6.45 35.11 44.04
N LYS A 24 -7.74 35.45 44.15
CA LYS A 24 -8.39 35.78 45.42
C LYS A 24 -8.19 34.68 46.45
N LEU A 25 -8.52 33.45 46.13
CA LEU A 25 -8.42 32.30 47.02
C LEU A 25 -6.98 32.06 47.49
N LYS A 26 -5.98 32.23 46.61
CA LYS A 26 -4.57 32.13 46.99
C LYS A 26 -4.15 33.21 47.99
N ILE A 27 -4.58 34.46 47.80
CA ILE A 27 -4.20 35.58 48.69
C ILE A 27 -4.82 35.43 50.06
N ILE A 28 -6.08 34.99 50.17
CA ILE A 28 -6.81 34.89 51.43
C ILE A 28 -6.64 33.54 52.14
N ALA A 29 -6.04 32.52 51.50
CA ALA A 29 -5.90 31.16 52.02
C ALA A 29 -5.26 31.10 53.41
N TYR A 30 -4.31 31.97 53.70
CA TYR A 30 -3.55 32.01 54.95
C TYR A 30 -3.93 33.15 55.86
N ASN A 31 -5.02 33.95 55.62
CA ASN A 31 -5.40 35.06 56.33
C ASN A 31 -6.90 35.02 56.76
N LYS A 32 -7.16 34.58 58.02
CA LYS A 32 -8.53 34.46 58.56
C LYS A 32 -9.31 35.74 58.49
N SER A 33 -8.67 36.89 58.74
CA SER A 33 -9.31 38.22 58.72
C SER A 33 -9.79 38.57 57.31
N LEU A 34 -9.00 38.27 56.27
CA LEU A 34 -9.40 38.45 54.87
C LEU A 34 -10.49 37.46 54.45
N GLN A 35 -10.44 36.20 54.91
CA GLN A 35 -11.50 35.22 54.69
C GLN A 35 -12.85 35.72 55.19
N SER A 36 -12.90 36.16 56.42
CA SER A 36 -14.11 36.74 57.02
C SER A 36 -14.54 38.02 56.30
N LEU A 37 -13.60 38.92 55.99
CA LEU A 37 -13.90 40.17 55.29
C LEU A 37 -14.48 40.00 53.95
N CYS A 38 -14.03 38.97 53.21
CA CYS A 38 -14.49 38.66 51.86
C CYS A 38 -15.65 37.65 51.85
N SER A 39 -16.11 37.20 53.02
CA SER A 39 -17.16 36.18 53.16
C SER A 39 -16.86 34.89 52.38
N VAL A 40 -15.57 34.47 52.40
CA VAL A 40 -15.12 33.27 51.73
C VAL A 40 -15.17 32.10 52.71
N ASN A 41 -15.84 31.05 52.32
CA ASN A 41 -15.97 29.81 53.08
C ASN A 41 -15.25 28.63 52.42
N ILE A 42 -15.29 27.47 53.05
CA ILE A 42 -14.61 26.28 52.56
C ILE A 42 -15.22 25.77 51.22
N GLU A 43 -16.51 26.01 51.00
CA GLU A 43 -17.19 25.61 49.78
C GLU A 43 -16.74 26.45 48.57
N ASP A 44 -16.44 27.76 48.79
CA ASP A 44 -15.86 28.60 47.73
C ASP A 44 -14.51 28.08 47.26
N TYR A 45 -13.69 27.54 48.17
CA TYR A 45 -12.44 26.87 47.82
C TYR A 45 -12.68 25.58 47.06
N LYS A 46 -13.62 24.74 47.50
CA LYS A 46 -13.97 23.50 46.85
C LYS A 46 -14.51 23.75 45.44
N GLN A 47 -15.42 24.69 45.25
CA GLN A 47 -16.02 25.01 43.93
C GLN A 47 -15.01 25.54 42.91
N ASN A 48 -13.97 26.21 43.37
CA ASN A 48 -12.97 26.85 42.49
C ASN A 48 -11.62 26.14 42.48
N ALA A 49 -11.44 25.12 43.31
CA ALA A 49 -10.27 24.26 43.27
C ALA A 49 -10.42 23.16 42.19
N ILE A 50 -9.32 22.72 41.62
CA ILE A 50 -9.29 21.54 40.77
C ILE A 50 -9.34 20.29 41.64
N GLU A 51 -8.75 20.37 42.86
CA GLU A 51 -8.66 19.29 43.84
C GLU A 51 -8.59 19.87 45.24
N TYR A 52 -8.94 19.03 46.21
CA TYR A 52 -8.77 19.34 47.67
C TYR A 52 -8.15 18.14 48.37
N ARG A 53 -7.58 18.40 49.58
CA ARG A 53 -6.80 17.42 50.34
C ARG A 53 -7.42 17.26 51.72
N ILE A 54 -7.57 16.01 52.14
CA ILE A 54 -8.03 15.65 53.48
C ILE A 54 -6.89 14.89 54.15
N LYS A 55 -6.54 15.21 55.37
CA LYS A 55 -5.56 14.48 56.18
C LYS A 55 -6.31 13.67 57.24
N ASP A 56 -6.06 12.37 57.28
CA ASP A 56 -6.63 11.51 58.32
C ASP A 56 -5.88 11.62 59.67
N LYS A 57 -6.40 10.93 60.71
CA LYS A 57 -5.81 10.90 62.03
C LYS A 57 -4.42 10.24 62.07
N ASN A 58 -4.10 9.39 61.09
CA ASN A 58 -2.84 8.66 61.01
C ASN A 58 -1.79 9.42 60.16
N GLY A 59 -2.11 10.63 59.71
CA GLY A 59 -1.21 11.45 58.90
C GLY A 59 -1.22 11.14 57.39
N LYS A 60 -2.08 10.24 56.95
CA LYS A 60 -2.27 9.89 55.55
C LYS A 60 -3.18 10.92 54.88
N TYR A 61 -2.91 11.24 53.62
CA TYR A 61 -3.67 12.21 52.86
C TYR A 61 -4.53 11.53 51.81
N GLU A 62 -5.72 12.07 51.61
CA GLU A 62 -6.56 11.84 50.43
C GLU A 62 -6.58 13.11 49.58
N ILE A 63 -6.34 12.95 48.27
CA ILE A 63 -6.53 14.01 47.29
C ILE A 63 -7.77 13.66 46.47
N ARG A 64 -8.76 14.54 46.45
CA ARG A 64 -10.02 14.34 45.74
C ARG A 64 -10.26 15.43 44.70
N SER A 65 -10.93 15.08 43.63
CA SER A 65 -11.42 16.03 42.64
C SER A 65 -12.47 16.95 43.28
N ALA A 66 -12.35 18.24 43.08
CA ALA A 66 -13.31 19.20 43.57
C ALA A 66 -14.65 19.19 42.83
N THR A 67 -14.66 18.75 41.56
CA THR A 67 -15.87 18.77 40.73
C THR A 67 -16.81 17.59 40.97
N ASN A 68 -16.27 16.41 41.22
CA ASN A 68 -17.04 15.17 41.35
C ASN A 68 -16.67 14.32 42.56
N ASN A 69 -15.89 14.88 43.48
CA ASN A 69 -15.48 14.25 44.74
C ASN A 69 -14.72 12.91 44.61
N PHE A 70 -14.34 12.49 43.38
CA PHE A 70 -13.62 11.26 43.19
C PHE A 70 -12.22 11.28 43.79
N LEU A 71 -11.83 10.17 44.41
CA LEU A 71 -10.51 9.96 44.98
C LEU A 71 -9.47 9.88 43.85
N LYS A 72 -8.45 10.72 43.93
CA LYS A 72 -7.32 10.75 42.96
C LYS A 72 -6.07 10.10 43.55
N TYR A 73 -5.85 10.27 44.82
CA TYR A 73 -4.67 9.73 45.50
C TYR A 73 -4.98 9.52 47.00
N GLU A 74 -4.41 8.46 47.54
CA GLU A 74 -4.30 8.27 49.00
C GLU A 74 -2.88 7.84 49.38
N GLY A 75 -2.27 8.48 50.39
CA GLY A 75 -0.90 8.15 50.75
C GLY A 75 -0.17 9.28 51.49
N GLY A 76 1.15 9.16 51.56
CA GLY A 76 2.02 10.17 52.16
C GLY A 76 2.22 11.39 51.25
N LEU A 77 2.34 12.57 51.84
CA LEU A 77 2.77 13.78 51.16
C LEU A 77 3.99 14.38 51.86
N LEU A 78 4.98 14.82 51.05
CA LEU A 78 6.11 15.62 51.52
C LEU A 78 6.16 16.92 50.69
N ASN A 79 6.16 18.07 51.36
CA ASN A 79 6.13 19.38 50.69
C ASN A 79 4.99 19.53 49.67
N GLY A 80 3.84 18.92 49.96
CA GLY A 80 2.65 18.97 49.13
C GLY A 80 2.69 18.08 47.87
N LYS A 81 3.68 17.21 47.75
CA LYS A 81 3.81 16.24 46.68
C LYS A 81 3.71 14.82 47.25
N GLU A 82 3.19 13.90 46.44
CA GLU A 82 3.10 12.48 46.76
C GLU A 82 4.49 11.95 47.12
N ASN A 83 4.59 11.25 48.25
CA ASN A 83 5.87 10.72 48.72
C ASN A 83 5.66 9.50 49.64
N GLY A 84 6.55 8.52 49.56
CA GLY A 84 6.37 7.23 50.23
C GLY A 84 5.33 6.35 49.56
N PHE A 85 4.75 5.40 50.29
CA PHE A 85 3.76 4.48 49.74
C PHE A 85 2.40 5.18 49.56
N GLY A 86 1.77 4.98 48.40
CA GLY A 86 0.45 5.54 48.11
C GLY A 86 -0.28 4.79 47.00
N LYS A 87 -1.52 5.19 46.78
CA LYS A 87 -2.40 4.70 45.76
C LYS A 87 -2.93 5.85 44.91
N GLU A 88 -2.85 5.68 43.58
CA GLU A 88 -3.40 6.61 42.59
C GLU A 88 -4.62 5.99 41.93
N TYR A 89 -5.64 6.81 41.72
CA TYR A 89 -6.91 6.38 41.15
C TYR A 89 -7.15 7.08 39.80
N GLY A 90 -7.59 6.33 38.83
CA GLY A 90 -8.02 6.81 37.52
C GLY A 90 -9.54 6.96 37.48
N LEU A 91 -9.99 7.81 36.57
CA LEU A 91 -11.39 7.99 36.26
C LEU A 91 -11.62 7.64 34.82
N ILE A 92 -12.51 6.69 34.57
CA ILE A 92 -12.96 6.38 33.20
C ILE A 92 -14.38 6.91 33.02
N ARG A 93 -14.61 7.52 31.87
CA ARG A 93 -15.94 7.92 31.39
C ARG A 93 -16.36 6.96 30.29
N LEU A 94 -17.49 6.31 30.47
CA LEU A 94 -18.07 5.38 29.52
C LEU A 94 -19.34 5.99 28.95
N GLU A 95 -19.35 6.35 27.67
CA GLU A 95 -20.53 6.83 26.96
C GLU A 95 -21.36 5.62 26.53
N LEU A 96 -22.54 5.49 27.15
CA LEU A 96 -23.36 4.30 27.07
C LEU A 96 -23.96 4.09 25.68
N ASP A 97 -24.46 5.14 25.07
CA ASP A 97 -25.15 5.08 23.79
C ASP A 97 -24.20 4.76 22.64
N GLU A 98 -22.99 5.32 22.66
CA GLU A 98 -21.96 5.04 21.66
C GLU A 98 -21.42 3.62 21.80
N PHE A 99 -21.22 3.17 23.04
CA PHE A 99 -20.81 1.80 23.32
C PHE A 99 -21.86 0.77 22.85
N ILE A 100 -23.14 1.00 23.13
CA ILE A 100 -24.23 0.12 22.66
C ILE A 100 -24.30 0.10 21.14
N LYS A 101 -24.19 1.25 20.48
CA LYS A 101 -24.27 1.38 19.02
C LYS A 101 -23.13 0.63 18.32
N GLN A 102 -21.92 0.73 18.84
CA GLN A 102 -20.75 0.03 18.28
C GLN A 102 -20.76 -1.48 18.50
N ASN A 103 -21.51 -1.96 19.51
CA ASN A 103 -21.53 -3.37 19.91
C ASN A 103 -22.85 -4.08 19.67
N LYS A 104 -23.82 -3.45 19.03
CA LYS A 104 -25.15 -3.98 18.75
C LYS A 104 -25.14 -5.38 18.11
N ASN A 105 -24.12 -5.68 17.29
CA ASN A 105 -23.96 -6.97 16.62
C ASN A 105 -23.23 -8.06 17.45
N LYS A 106 -22.62 -7.68 18.59
CA LYS A 106 -21.87 -8.61 19.45
C LYS A 106 -22.61 -8.94 20.75
N ILE A 107 -23.55 -8.08 21.16
CA ILE A 107 -24.39 -8.27 22.34
C ILE A 107 -25.61 -9.07 21.90
N LYS A 108 -25.71 -10.33 22.31
CA LYS A 108 -26.88 -11.17 22.02
C LYS A 108 -28.11 -10.62 22.76
N GLY A 109 -29.30 -10.77 22.17
CA GLY A 109 -30.54 -10.15 22.62
C GLY A 109 -30.94 -10.36 24.10
N ALA A 110 -30.49 -11.45 24.76
CA ALA A 110 -30.70 -11.68 26.20
C ALA A 110 -29.87 -10.71 27.07
N ASP A 111 -28.64 -10.40 26.65
CA ASP A 111 -27.74 -9.50 27.38
C ASP A 111 -28.20 -8.04 27.26
N MET A 112 -28.91 -7.70 26.17
CA MET A 112 -29.53 -6.37 26.00
C MET A 112 -30.71 -6.13 26.94
N LYS A 113 -31.52 -7.15 27.27
CA LYS A 113 -32.61 -7.02 28.24
C LYS A 113 -32.11 -6.78 29.66
N ILE A 114 -31.08 -7.51 30.07
CA ILE A 114 -30.39 -7.33 31.36
C ILE A 114 -29.80 -5.92 31.46
N PHE A 115 -29.31 -5.39 30.35
CA PHE A 115 -28.74 -4.06 30.24
C PHE A 115 -29.79 -2.93 30.40
N GLN A 116 -31.03 -3.17 29.96
CA GLN A 116 -32.15 -2.20 30.01
C GLN A 116 -32.94 -2.27 31.31
N GLU A 117 -33.07 -3.44 31.94
CA GLU A 117 -33.92 -3.66 33.10
C GLU A 117 -33.24 -3.42 34.46
N ASN A 118 -31.90 -3.49 34.53
CA ASN A 118 -31.14 -3.29 35.79
C ASN A 118 -30.15 -2.14 35.69
N ASN A 119 -30.62 -0.92 35.94
CA ASN A 119 -29.82 0.32 35.96
C ASN A 119 -28.66 0.32 36.98
N LYS A 120 -28.38 -0.75 37.70
CA LYS A 120 -27.31 -0.83 38.72
C LYS A 120 -26.13 -1.75 38.37
N ASN A 121 -26.26 -2.61 37.36
CA ASN A 121 -25.24 -3.59 37.05
C ASN A 121 -24.97 -3.64 35.54
N ILE A 122 -24.08 -2.77 35.07
CA ILE A 122 -23.66 -2.80 33.69
C ILE A 122 -22.59 -3.88 33.53
N TYR A 123 -22.93 -4.95 32.80
CA TYR A 123 -22.05 -6.06 32.50
C TYR A 123 -21.30 -5.78 31.18
N PHE A 124 -20.03 -5.45 31.28
CA PHE A 124 -19.14 -5.48 30.13
C PHE A 124 -18.53 -6.88 30.05
N PRO A 125 -18.55 -7.58 28.90
CA PRO A 125 -17.81 -8.83 28.73
C PRO A 125 -16.33 -8.57 29.12
N ASN A 126 -15.83 -9.21 30.15
CA ASN A 126 -14.54 -8.99 30.81
C ASN A 126 -14.47 -7.88 31.88
N TYR A 127 -15.55 -7.15 32.20
CA TYR A 127 -15.62 -6.25 33.35
C TYR A 127 -16.68 -6.78 34.32
N THR A 128 -16.26 -7.59 35.30
CA THR A 128 -17.12 -7.97 36.43
C THR A 128 -17.44 -6.73 37.27
N PHE A 129 -18.69 -6.39 37.38
CA PHE A 129 -19.29 -5.35 38.25
C PHE A 129 -18.47 -4.08 38.46
N ILE A 130 -18.98 -2.99 37.95
CA ILE A 130 -18.49 -1.65 38.30
C ILE A 130 -19.17 -1.27 39.64
N GLU A 131 -18.61 -1.74 40.75
CA GLU A 131 -18.98 -1.20 42.10
C GLU A 131 -18.51 0.26 42.15
N ASN A 132 -19.34 1.17 42.72
CA ASN A 132 -19.07 2.59 42.87
C ASN A 132 -19.04 3.41 41.57
N SER A 133 -19.91 3.13 40.62
CA SER A 133 -20.13 4.00 39.44
C SER A 133 -21.26 4.99 39.70
N GLU A 134 -21.09 6.25 39.29
CA GLU A 134 -22.15 7.26 39.27
C GLU A 134 -22.66 7.47 37.84
N GLU A 135 -23.99 7.38 37.64
CA GLU A 135 -24.63 7.80 36.42
C GLU A 135 -24.68 9.31 36.32
N THR A 136 -24.23 9.85 35.20
CA THR A 136 -24.30 11.30 34.95
C THR A 136 -24.77 11.54 33.51
N PHE A 137 -25.26 12.77 33.24
CA PHE A 137 -25.71 13.20 31.92
C PHE A 137 -24.83 14.37 31.47
N ASN A 138 -24.48 14.39 30.19
CA ASN A 138 -23.85 15.57 29.61
C ASN A 138 -24.88 16.69 29.34
N LYS A 139 -24.42 17.86 28.88
CA LYS A 139 -25.30 19.00 28.55
C LYS A 139 -26.30 18.69 27.44
N ASP A 140 -26.02 17.68 26.63
CA ASP A 140 -26.84 17.24 25.48
C ASP A 140 -27.79 16.11 25.88
N GLY A 141 -27.84 15.71 27.14
CA GLY A 141 -28.71 14.66 27.69
C GLY A 141 -28.20 13.23 27.46
N ASN A 142 -26.99 13.04 26.90
CA ASN A 142 -26.43 11.71 26.70
C ASN A 142 -25.96 11.11 28.03
N LYS A 143 -26.32 9.87 28.29
CA LYS A 143 -26.00 9.13 29.48
C LYS A 143 -24.56 8.62 29.45
N PHE A 144 -23.80 8.87 30.51
CA PHE A 144 -22.47 8.28 30.68
C PHE A 144 -22.27 7.85 32.14
N ILE A 145 -21.33 6.95 32.33
CA ILE A 145 -20.95 6.42 33.63
C ILE A 145 -19.53 6.82 33.92
N LEU A 146 -19.33 7.38 35.14
CA LEU A 146 -18.03 7.65 35.68
C LEU A 146 -17.66 6.54 36.66
N HIS A 147 -16.53 5.90 36.43
CA HIS A 147 -15.99 4.86 37.29
C HIS A 147 -14.60 5.23 37.77
N ASN A 148 -14.44 5.24 39.11
CA ASN A 148 -13.17 5.47 39.79
C ASN A 148 -12.52 4.11 40.08
N TYR A 149 -11.31 3.87 39.58
CA TYR A 149 -10.60 2.60 39.77
C TYR A 149 -9.17 2.82 40.22
N LEU A 150 -8.64 1.85 40.99
CA LEU A 150 -7.23 1.84 41.36
C LEU A 150 -6.37 1.75 40.11
N GLN A 151 -5.54 2.76 39.85
CA GLN A 151 -4.66 2.84 38.71
C GLN A 151 -3.22 2.45 39.07
N TYR A 152 -2.77 2.81 40.26
CA TYR A 152 -1.43 2.49 40.71
C TYR A 152 -1.41 2.35 42.24
N GLU A 153 -0.65 1.40 42.75
CA GLU A 153 -0.25 1.32 44.16
C GLU A 153 1.26 1.06 44.23
N GLY A 154 1.94 1.84 45.08
CA GLY A 154 3.39 1.71 45.20
C GLY A 154 4.06 2.93 45.76
N GLU A 155 5.35 3.00 45.57
CA GLU A 155 6.20 4.06 46.08
C GLU A 155 6.14 5.32 45.20
N PHE A 156 6.16 6.48 45.82
CA PHE A 156 6.25 7.80 45.20
C PHE A 156 7.45 8.56 45.74
N LEU A 157 8.08 9.37 44.90
CA LEU A 157 9.13 10.29 45.24
C LEU A 157 8.88 11.64 44.54
N ASN A 158 8.68 12.70 45.32
CA ASN A 158 8.45 14.06 44.82
C ASN A 158 7.33 14.17 43.78
N GLY A 159 6.22 13.45 43.97
CA GLY A 159 5.07 13.45 43.07
C GLY A 159 5.17 12.54 41.83
N GLN A 160 6.18 11.66 41.82
CA GLN A 160 6.38 10.73 40.71
C GLN A 160 6.42 9.28 41.23
N LYS A 161 5.85 8.34 40.46
CA LYS A 161 6.02 6.92 40.71
C LYS A 161 7.50 6.56 40.76
N HIS A 162 7.91 5.89 41.83
CA HIS A 162 9.30 5.52 42.08
C HIS A 162 9.35 4.19 42.82
N GLY A 163 10.53 3.51 42.85
CA GLY A 163 10.64 2.25 43.58
C GLY A 163 9.65 1.19 43.12
N LYS A 164 9.20 0.33 44.03
CA LYS A 164 8.29 -0.77 43.70
C LYS A 164 6.84 -0.30 43.58
N GLY A 165 6.13 -0.85 42.59
CA GLY A 165 4.71 -0.56 42.40
C GLY A 165 4.00 -1.51 41.45
N LYS A 166 2.67 -1.44 41.51
CA LYS A 166 1.74 -2.15 40.64
C LYS A 166 0.85 -1.15 39.95
N GLU A 167 0.65 -1.35 38.66
CA GLU A 167 -0.21 -0.51 37.85
C GLU A 167 -1.36 -1.34 37.28
N TYR A 168 -2.54 -0.78 37.31
CA TYR A 168 -3.76 -1.44 36.87
C TYR A 168 -4.45 -0.63 35.77
N TYR A 169 -5.07 -1.29 34.87
CA TYR A 169 -6.08 -0.73 33.97
C TYR A 169 -7.41 -1.40 34.28
N LEU A 170 -8.30 -0.64 34.88
CA LEU A 170 -9.50 -1.15 35.54
C LEU A 170 -9.12 -2.18 36.61
N LYS A 171 -9.52 -3.45 36.46
CA LYS A 171 -9.15 -4.53 37.44
C LYS A 171 -7.93 -5.35 37.01
N ASN A 172 -7.44 -5.11 35.79
CA ASN A 172 -6.32 -5.91 35.25
C ASN A 172 -4.98 -5.32 35.69
N LEU A 173 -4.14 -6.14 36.30
CA LEU A 173 -2.74 -5.82 36.56
C LEU A 173 -2.00 -5.71 35.22
N ILE A 174 -1.54 -4.47 34.91
CA ILE A 174 -0.86 -4.20 33.62
C ILE A 174 0.65 -4.02 33.79
N PHE A 175 1.13 -3.76 35.01
CA PHE A 175 2.55 -3.74 35.32
C PHE A 175 2.80 -4.03 36.79
N GLU A 176 3.83 -4.80 37.08
CA GLU A 176 4.36 -5.02 38.41
C GLU A 176 5.88 -4.98 38.37
N GLY A 177 6.47 -4.03 39.14
CA GLY A 177 7.92 -3.87 39.10
C GLY A 177 8.41 -2.55 39.67
N GLU A 178 9.55 -2.12 39.21
CA GLU A 178 10.22 -0.90 39.63
C GLU A 178 9.92 0.27 38.70
N TYR A 179 9.77 1.45 39.30
CA TYR A 179 9.61 2.73 38.64
C TYR A 179 10.81 3.63 38.90
N LYS A 180 11.19 4.44 37.91
CA LYS A 180 12.21 5.46 38.00
C LYS A 180 11.73 6.73 37.31
N HIS A 181 11.63 7.84 38.06
CA HIS A 181 11.15 9.13 37.56
C HIS A 181 9.81 9.02 36.78
N GLY A 182 8.83 8.36 37.37
CA GLY A 182 7.50 8.19 36.81
C GLY A 182 7.38 7.16 35.67
N LYS A 183 8.49 6.52 35.27
CA LYS A 183 8.51 5.55 34.15
C LYS A 183 8.72 4.13 34.68
N ARG A 184 8.07 3.13 34.02
CA ARG A 184 8.35 1.72 34.24
C ARG A 184 9.81 1.44 33.95
N TRP A 185 10.53 0.82 34.90
CA TRP A 185 11.98 0.62 34.81
C TRP A 185 12.35 -0.88 34.66
N ASN A 186 12.02 -1.69 35.66
CA ASN A 186 12.22 -3.14 35.64
C ASN A 186 10.95 -3.82 36.11
N GLY A 187 10.44 -4.80 35.40
CA GLY A 187 9.25 -5.53 35.83
C GLY A 187 8.48 -6.22 34.74
N LYS A 188 7.39 -6.89 35.12
CA LYS A 188 6.50 -7.60 34.21
C LYS A 188 5.38 -6.69 33.73
N ALA A 189 5.04 -6.77 32.46
CA ALA A 189 3.99 -5.97 31.87
C ALA A 189 3.02 -6.81 31.02
N LYS A 190 1.75 -6.43 31.08
CA LYS A 190 0.68 -6.87 30.18
C LYS A 190 -0.12 -5.65 29.74
N GLU A 191 -0.55 -5.64 28.49
CA GLU A 191 -1.43 -4.58 27.99
C GLU A 191 -2.65 -5.23 27.35
N TYR A 192 -3.82 -4.66 27.60
CA TYR A 192 -5.07 -5.20 27.12
C TYR A 192 -5.77 -4.17 26.22
N GLY A 193 -6.41 -4.65 25.20
CA GLY A 193 -7.30 -3.84 24.36
C GLY A 193 -8.59 -3.48 25.08
N ILE A 194 -9.36 -2.60 24.49
CA ILE A 194 -10.65 -2.13 25.05
C ILE A 194 -11.66 -3.27 25.24
N TRP A 195 -11.48 -4.39 24.58
CA TRP A 195 -12.30 -5.60 24.69
C TRP A 195 -11.74 -6.63 25.67
N GLY A 196 -10.69 -6.27 26.45
CA GLY A 196 -10.04 -7.17 27.40
C GLY A 196 -9.14 -8.25 26.78
N ASN A 197 -8.95 -8.25 25.46
CA ASN A 197 -8.01 -9.13 24.80
C ASN A 197 -6.57 -8.72 25.09
N LEU A 198 -5.67 -9.69 25.28
CA LEU A 198 -4.26 -9.43 25.49
C LEU A 198 -3.61 -8.88 24.22
N MET A 199 -3.05 -7.67 24.32
CA MET A 199 -2.37 -6.98 23.21
C MET A 199 -0.85 -7.05 23.33
N PHE A 200 -0.33 -7.13 24.57
CA PHE A 200 1.10 -7.24 24.85
C PHE A 200 1.33 -8.00 26.15
N GLU A 201 2.38 -8.81 26.17
CA GLU A 201 2.97 -9.35 27.39
C GLU A 201 4.49 -9.36 27.29
N GLY A 202 5.15 -9.03 28.40
CA GLY A 202 6.61 -8.99 28.43
C GLY A 202 7.17 -8.37 29.69
N ILE A 203 8.36 -7.81 29.55
CA ILE A 203 9.10 -7.21 30.65
C ILE A 203 9.66 -5.85 30.28
N TYR A 204 9.96 -5.06 31.28
CA TYR A 204 10.81 -3.88 31.17
C TYR A 204 12.17 -4.19 31.80
N ILE A 205 13.26 -3.82 31.14
CA ILE A 205 14.64 -3.87 31.63
C ILE A 205 15.26 -2.53 31.38
N ASN A 206 15.67 -1.81 32.44
CA ASN A 206 16.24 -0.46 32.38
C ASN A 206 15.39 0.50 31.53
N GLY A 207 14.06 0.40 31.64
CA GLY A 207 13.10 1.21 30.88
C GLY A 207 12.86 0.77 29.44
N VAL A 208 13.54 -0.26 28.96
CA VAL A 208 13.34 -0.83 27.62
C VAL A 208 12.26 -1.90 27.67
N LYS A 209 11.23 -1.77 26.84
CA LYS A 209 10.11 -2.72 26.71
C LYS A 209 10.52 -3.90 25.81
N ILE A 210 10.39 -5.13 26.29
CA ILE A 210 10.74 -6.36 25.60
C ILE A 210 9.60 -7.36 25.77
N GLY A 211 9.10 -7.95 24.68
CA GLY A 211 8.02 -8.93 24.79
C GLY A 211 7.32 -9.25 23.50
N ARG A 212 6.10 -9.76 23.63
CA ARG A 212 5.23 -10.23 22.56
C ARG A 212 4.02 -9.31 22.41
N GLU A 213 3.71 -8.97 21.18
CA GLU A 213 2.54 -8.17 20.81
C GLU A 213 1.58 -9.04 19.97
N PHE A 214 0.30 -8.87 20.25
CA PHE A 214 -0.77 -9.66 19.63
C PHE A 214 -1.76 -8.73 18.90
N ASP A 215 -2.43 -9.26 17.87
CA ASP A 215 -3.56 -8.58 17.25
C ASP A 215 -4.88 -8.78 18.04
N LEU A 216 -5.95 -8.17 17.57
CA LEU A 216 -7.28 -8.29 18.21
C LEU A 216 -7.83 -9.72 18.21
N LYS A 217 -7.34 -10.60 17.35
CA LYS A 217 -7.70 -12.03 17.28
C LYS A 217 -6.83 -12.92 18.15
N GLY A 218 -5.79 -12.36 18.82
CA GLY A 218 -4.82 -13.08 19.64
C GLY A 218 -3.65 -13.69 18.86
N ASN A 219 -3.49 -13.38 17.58
CA ASN A 219 -2.35 -13.83 16.81
C ASN A 219 -1.09 -13.05 17.21
N LEU A 220 0.04 -13.75 17.37
CA LEU A 220 1.33 -13.10 17.62
C LEU A 220 1.78 -12.32 16.40
N ILE A 221 1.89 -10.99 16.53
CA ILE A 221 2.29 -10.10 15.44
C ILE A 221 3.73 -9.59 15.57
N PHE A 222 4.30 -9.63 16.79
CA PHE A 222 5.69 -9.24 17.00
C PHE A 222 6.24 -9.82 18.31
N GLU A 223 7.50 -10.21 18.30
CA GLU A 223 8.26 -10.59 19.48
C GLU A 223 9.65 -9.95 19.43
N GLY A 224 9.97 -9.10 20.42
CA GLY A 224 11.24 -8.40 20.42
C GLY A 224 11.28 -7.18 21.32
N ILE A 225 12.15 -6.26 20.95
CA ILE A 225 12.47 -5.02 21.66
C ILE A 225 11.65 -3.88 21.07
N PHE A 226 11.08 -3.05 21.94
CA PHE A 226 10.37 -1.82 21.60
C PHE A 226 11.12 -0.60 22.13
N LEU A 227 11.19 0.46 21.35
CA LEU A 227 11.59 1.78 21.82
C LEU A 227 10.36 2.69 21.80
N GLY A 228 9.87 3.02 22.99
CA GLY A 228 8.54 3.61 23.15
C GLY A 228 7.46 2.64 22.66
N ILE A 229 6.63 3.08 21.73
CA ILE A 229 5.55 2.27 21.12
C ILE A 229 6.00 1.56 19.83
N GLN A 230 7.20 1.85 19.33
CA GLN A 230 7.68 1.35 18.04
C GLN A 230 8.49 0.05 18.16
N LYS A 231 8.23 -0.90 17.26
CA LYS A 231 9.00 -2.14 17.11
C LYS A 231 10.42 -1.80 16.67
N PHE A 232 11.43 -2.10 17.48
CA PHE A 232 12.81 -1.74 17.21
C PHE A 232 13.62 -2.91 16.62
N LYS A 233 13.63 -4.06 17.31
CA LYS A 233 14.37 -5.25 16.89
C LYS A 233 13.64 -6.50 17.35
N GLY A 234 13.39 -7.44 16.44
CA GLY A 234 12.70 -8.69 16.77
C GLY A 234 12.18 -9.42 15.54
N LYS A 235 11.28 -10.37 15.79
CA LYS A 235 10.57 -11.10 14.75
C LYS A 235 9.12 -10.63 14.69
N GLY A 236 8.61 -10.40 13.49
CA GLY A 236 7.24 -9.98 13.33
C GLY A 236 6.49 -10.76 12.27
N LYS A 237 5.18 -10.82 12.47
CA LYS A 237 4.23 -11.44 11.56
C LYS A 237 3.15 -10.42 11.19
N LYS A 238 2.60 -10.54 9.99
CA LYS A 238 1.47 -9.74 9.55
C LYS A 238 0.42 -10.66 8.95
N TYR A 239 -0.83 -10.46 9.34
CA TYR A 239 -1.96 -11.22 8.86
C TYR A 239 -2.90 -10.32 8.06
N ASN A 240 -3.63 -10.88 7.10
CA ASN A 240 -4.70 -10.18 6.42
C ASN A 240 -5.98 -10.14 7.30
N HIS A 241 -7.04 -9.52 6.79
CA HIS A 241 -8.32 -9.38 7.52
C HIS A 241 -8.99 -10.74 7.84
N GLU A 242 -8.69 -11.79 7.07
CA GLU A 242 -9.16 -13.15 7.33
C GLU A 242 -8.33 -13.89 8.40
N GLY A 243 -7.19 -13.34 8.81
CA GLY A 243 -6.28 -13.96 9.77
C GLY A 243 -5.24 -14.89 9.14
N LYS A 244 -5.05 -14.84 7.80
CA LYS A 244 -4.02 -15.59 7.12
C LYS A 244 -2.68 -14.84 7.16
N LEU A 245 -1.59 -15.57 7.36
CA LEU A 245 -0.23 -15.02 7.39
C LEU A 245 0.15 -14.51 6.00
N ILE A 246 0.46 -13.20 5.89
CA ILE A 246 0.92 -12.57 4.64
C ILE A 246 2.38 -12.10 4.71
N PHE A 247 2.97 -12.04 5.90
CA PHE A 247 4.39 -11.74 6.09
C PHE A 247 4.89 -12.29 7.41
N GLU A 248 6.10 -12.84 7.41
CA GLU A 248 6.92 -13.06 8.61
C GLU A 248 8.36 -12.64 8.34
N GLY A 249 9.02 -12.05 9.34
CA GLY A 249 10.41 -11.62 9.15
C GLY A 249 10.99 -10.85 10.33
N GLU A 250 12.25 -10.51 10.19
CA GLU A 250 12.99 -9.75 11.19
C GLU A 250 12.77 -8.26 11.03
N TYR A 251 12.68 -7.57 12.17
CA TYR A 251 12.66 -6.12 12.27
C TYR A 251 14.00 -5.62 12.78
N SER A 252 14.48 -4.51 12.24
CA SER A 252 15.67 -3.81 12.70
C SER A 252 15.49 -2.31 12.48
N ASN A 253 15.90 -1.50 13.49
CA ASN A 253 15.85 -0.04 13.40
C ASN A 253 14.50 0.52 12.94
N TYR A 254 13.39 0.05 13.53
CA TYR A 254 12.00 0.44 13.20
C TYR A 254 11.50 0.00 11.83
N LYS A 255 12.31 -0.64 11.01
CA LYS A 255 11.93 -1.04 9.66
C LYS A 255 11.56 -2.52 9.60
N LYS A 256 10.45 -2.79 8.94
CA LYS A 256 10.01 -4.14 8.60
C LYS A 256 11.04 -4.76 7.66
N GLY A 257 11.54 -5.93 8.04
CA GLY A 257 12.33 -6.73 7.13
C GLY A 257 13.69 -6.14 6.75
N ASP A 258 14.40 -5.43 7.64
CA ASP A 258 15.77 -4.98 7.34
C ASP A 258 16.81 -6.12 7.33
N LYS A 259 16.37 -7.38 7.44
CA LYS A 259 17.22 -8.55 7.36
C LYS A 259 16.58 -9.64 6.50
N ARG A 260 15.87 -10.57 7.08
CA ARG A 260 15.25 -11.70 6.39
C ARG A 260 13.76 -11.76 6.63
N GLY A 261 13.02 -12.18 5.62
CA GLY A 261 11.57 -12.37 5.72
C GLY A 261 11.00 -13.19 4.59
N LYS A 262 9.73 -13.56 4.79
CA LYS A 262 8.90 -14.27 3.82
C LYS A 262 7.61 -13.52 3.61
N GLU A 263 7.15 -13.45 2.38
CA GLU A 263 5.86 -12.89 2.00
C GLU A 263 5.00 -13.98 1.38
N PHE A 264 3.71 -13.94 1.66
CA PHE A 264 2.73 -14.91 1.19
C PHE A 264 1.54 -14.19 0.57
N ASP A 265 0.88 -14.84 -0.39
CA ASP A 265 -0.42 -14.39 -0.90
C ASP A 265 -1.56 -14.79 0.06
N ASP A 266 -2.80 -14.37 -0.28
CA ASP A 266 -3.98 -14.70 0.51
C ASP A 266 -4.35 -16.19 0.50
N LYS A 267 -3.75 -16.98 -0.41
CA LYS A 267 -3.90 -18.44 -0.47
C LYS A 267 -2.84 -19.18 0.35
N GLY A 268 -1.82 -18.46 0.87
CA GLY A 268 -0.70 -19.00 1.63
C GLY A 268 0.49 -19.42 0.77
N ASN A 269 0.50 -19.13 -0.53
CA ASN A 269 1.63 -19.41 -1.40
C ASN A 269 2.78 -18.43 -1.10
N LEU A 270 4.01 -18.95 -1.05
CA LEU A 270 5.21 -18.14 -0.83
C LEU A 270 5.50 -17.26 -2.05
N LEU A 271 5.47 -15.93 -1.86
CA LEU A 271 5.77 -14.93 -2.89
C LEU A 271 7.23 -14.51 -2.89
N PHE A 272 7.83 -14.36 -1.71
CA PHE A 272 9.21 -13.97 -1.58
C PHE A 272 9.83 -14.55 -0.30
N GLU A 273 11.09 -14.97 -0.39
CA GLU A 273 11.92 -15.35 0.75
C GLU A 273 13.32 -14.79 0.56
N GLY A 274 13.75 -13.92 1.46
CA GLY A 274 15.05 -13.30 1.30
C GLY A 274 15.34 -12.15 2.26
N GLU A 275 16.32 -11.36 1.85
CA GLU A 275 16.78 -10.18 2.56
C GLU A 275 16.04 -8.92 2.10
N TYR A 276 15.80 -8.02 3.05
CA TYR A 276 15.20 -6.72 2.83
C TYR A 276 16.21 -5.62 3.17
N LYS A 277 16.07 -4.49 2.49
CA LYS A 277 16.79 -3.26 2.79
C LYS A 277 15.84 -2.08 2.70
N ASN A 278 15.75 -1.29 3.74
CA ASN A 278 14.80 -0.17 3.82
C ASN A 278 13.35 -0.58 3.55
N GLY A 279 12.93 -1.78 4.01
CA GLY A 279 11.59 -2.31 3.81
C GLY A 279 11.27 -2.82 2.41
N LYS A 280 12.24 -2.82 1.48
CA LYS A 280 12.11 -3.35 0.12
C LYS A 280 12.86 -4.67 -0.02
N ARG A 281 12.38 -5.58 -0.87
CA ARG A 281 13.07 -6.81 -1.26
C ARG A 281 14.45 -6.45 -1.81
N TRP A 282 15.51 -7.07 -1.26
CA TRP A 282 16.89 -6.75 -1.65
C TRP A 282 17.57 -7.92 -2.34
N LYS A 283 17.60 -9.09 -1.68
CA LYS A 283 18.22 -10.30 -2.22
C LYS A 283 17.41 -11.52 -1.76
N GLY A 284 17.03 -12.40 -2.68
CA GLY A 284 16.28 -13.59 -2.34
C GLY A 284 15.48 -14.16 -3.50
N LYS A 285 14.71 -15.19 -3.20
CA LYS A 285 13.88 -15.91 -4.17
C LYS A 285 12.50 -15.27 -4.24
N VAL A 286 11.99 -15.09 -5.45
CA VAL A 286 10.65 -14.57 -5.72
C VAL A 286 9.84 -15.61 -6.50
N LYS A 287 8.55 -15.69 -6.16
CA LYS A 287 7.56 -16.46 -6.89
C LYS A 287 6.33 -15.58 -7.14
N ALA A 288 5.65 -15.81 -8.23
CA ALA A 288 4.35 -15.25 -8.48
C ALA A 288 3.41 -16.29 -9.09
N TYR A 289 2.13 -16.19 -8.77
CA TYR A 289 1.11 -17.15 -9.18
C TYR A 289 -0.01 -16.41 -9.91
N ASP A 290 -0.66 -17.06 -10.86
CA ASP A 290 -1.85 -16.52 -11.49
C ASP A 290 -3.08 -16.64 -10.57
N PHE A 291 -4.21 -16.11 -11.03
CA PHE A 291 -5.47 -16.19 -10.28
C PHE A 291 -5.90 -17.66 -10.00
N PHE A 292 -5.52 -18.60 -10.85
CA PHE A 292 -5.83 -20.02 -10.70
C PHE A 292 -4.86 -20.77 -9.79
N GLY A 293 -3.77 -20.12 -9.34
CA GLY A 293 -2.74 -20.70 -8.48
C GLY A 293 -1.58 -21.35 -9.24
N SER A 294 -1.50 -21.20 -10.56
CA SER A 294 -0.37 -21.69 -11.34
C SER A 294 0.86 -20.82 -11.11
N LEU A 295 2.02 -21.43 -10.87
CA LEU A 295 3.30 -20.71 -10.76
C LEU A 295 3.67 -20.11 -12.10
N ILE A 296 3.68 -18.79 -12.19
CA ILE A 296 3.98 -18.07 -13.44
C ILE A 296 5.35 -17.42 -13.45
N LEU A 297 5.90 -17.13 -12.28
CA LEU A 297 7.24 -16.54 -12.15
C LEU A 297 7.98 -17.21 -10.99
N GLU A 298 9.22 -17.61 -11.26
CA GLU A 298 10.21 -17.99 -10.25
C GLU A 298 11.55 -17.35 -10.61
N GLY A 299 12.17 -16.66 -9.66
CA GLY A 299 13.40 -15.95 -9.94
C GLY A 299 14.10 -15.43 -8.69
N GLU A 300 15.06 -14.56 -8.89
CA GLU A 300 15.89 -14.01 -7.82
C GLU A 300 16.00 -12.48 -7.88
N TYR A 301 15.92 -11.87 -6.71
CA TYR A 301 16.31 -10.48 -6.49
C TYR A 301 17.79 -10.41 -6.14
N ILE A 302 18.49 -9.47 -6.76
CA ILE A 302 19.88 -9.11 -6.46
C ILE A 302 19.96 -7.58 -6.44
N ASN A 303 20.41 -7.01 -5.33
CA ASN A 303 20.56 -5.57 -5.13
C ASN A 303 19.24 -4.77 -5.35
N GLY A 304 18.10 -5.36 -4.98
CA GLY A 304 16.80 -4.71 -5.09
C GLY A 304 16.13 -4.81 -6.46
N GLU A 305 16.78 -5.47 -7.40
CA GLU A 305 16.27 -5.70 -8.75
C GLU A 305 16.09 -7.20 -9.03
N LYS A 306 15.05 -7.54 -9.80
CA LYS A 306 14.85 -8.90 -10.29
C LYS A 306 15.83 -9.16 -11.43
N LYS A 307 16.83 -9.98 -11.17
CA LYS A 307 17.93 -10.21 -12.12
C LYS A 307 17.76 -11.48 -12.95
N THR A 308 17.25 -12.55 -12.37
CA THR A 308 17.13 -13.84 -13.04
C THR A 308 15.78 -14.49 -12.78
N GLY A 309 15.34 -15.34 -13.70
CA GLY A 309 14.14 -16.11 -13.46
C GLY A 309 13.60 -16.85 -14.68
N ILE A 310 12.51 -17.57 -14.43
CA ILE A 310 11.68 -18.23 -15.43
C ILE A 310 10.27 -17.64 -15.33
N LEU A 311 9.77 -17.12 -16.42
CA LEU A 311 8.39 -16.65 -16.56
C LEU A 311 7.61 -17.60 -17.44
N LYS A 312 6.40 -17.97 -17.03
CA LYS A 312 5.45 -18.76 -17.81
C LYS A 312 4.09 -18.09 -17.77
N LEU A 313 3.47 -17.87 -18.91
CA LEU A 313 2.13 -17.32 -19.00
C LEU A 313 1.18 -18.36 -19.61
N TYR A 314 0.04 -18.54 -18.97
CA TYR A 314 -0.96 -19.53 -19.36
C TYR A 314 -2.25 -18.86 -19.89
N LYS A 315 -3.03 -19.61 -20.64
CA LYS A 315 -4.34 -19.20 -21.14
C LYS A 315 -5.42 -19.52 -20.10
N GLY A 316 -5.75 -18.55 -19.24
CA GLY A 316 -6.86 -18.63 -18.30
C GLY A 316 -7.02 -20.02 -17.67
N GLN A 317 -8.27 -20.47 -17.51
CA GLN A 317 -8.59 -21.77 -16.89
C GLN A 317 -8.06 -23.01 -17.65
N THR A 318 -7.72 -22.86 -18.93
CA THR A 318 -7.29 -24.02 -19.75
C THR A 318 -5.91 -24.54 -19.40
N GLY A 319 -5.09 -23.76 -18.69
CA GLY A 319 -3.71 -24.11 -18.33
C GLY A 319 -2.76 -24.26 -19.55
N LYS A 320 -3.20 -23.91 -20.77
CA LYS A 320 -2.33 -23.98 -21.95
C LYS A 320 -1.23 -22.93 -21.86
N LEU A 321 0.02 -23.32 -22.05
CA LEU A 321 1.17 -22.43 -22.08
C LEU A 321 1.10 -21.52 -23.31
N LEU A 322 1.20 -20.21 -23.08
CA LEU A 322 1.21 -19.17 -24.14
C LEU A 322 2.59 -18.56 -24.34
N PHE A 323 3.38 -18.53 -23.28
CA PHE A 323 4.71 -17.93 -23.29
C PHE A 323 5.56 -18.51 -22.19
N GLU A 324 6.82 -18.76 -22.48
CA GLU A 324 7.85 -19.05 -21.50
C GLU A 324 9.12 -18.27 -21.80
N LEU A 325 9.81 -17.83 -20.75
CA LEU A 325 11.04 -17.05 -20.86
C LEU A 325 11.96 -17.38 -19.70
N LYS A 326 13.18 -17.77 -19.97
CA LYS A 326 14.28 -17.78 -19.02
C LYS A 326 15.10 -16.51 -19.22
N PHE A 327 15.19 -15.68 -18.20
CA PHE A 327 15.82 -14.37 -18.31
C PHE A 327 16.95 -14.19 -17.31
N ASN A 328 17.91 -13.33 -17.68
CA ASN A 328 19.04 -12.92 -16.85
C ASN A 328 19.44 -11.49 -17.24
N ASN A 329 19.45 -10.55 -16.25
CA ASN A 329 19.90 -9.17 -16.43
C ASN A 329 19.27 -8.43 -17.63
N GLY A 330 17.95 -8.54 -17.80
CA GLY A 330 17.24 -7.83 -18.86
C GLY A 330 17.30 -8.50 -20.24
N GLU A 331 17.98 -9.63 -20.36
CA GLU A 331 17.99 -10.48 -21.55
C GLU A 331 17.38 -11.85 -21.24
N GLY A 332 16.90 -12.55 -22.24
CA GLY A 332 16.35 -13.90 -22.04
C GLY A 332 16.25 -14.72 -23.31
N TYR A 333 15.98 -16.01 -23.14
CA TYR A 333 15.63 -16.92 -24.22
C TYR A 333 14.26 -17.53 -23.91
N GLY A 334 13.35 -17.50 -24.89
CA GLY A 334 11.98 -17.93 -24.65
C GLY A 334 11.22 -18.35 -25.89
N LYS A 335 9.98 -18.79 -25.63
CA LYS A 335 9.06 -19.29 -26.66
C LYS A 335 7.68 -18.66 -26.48
N GLU A 336 7.07 -18.32 -27.61
CA GLU A 336 5.67 -17.90 -27.69
C GLU A 336 4.86 -19.01 -28.42
N TYR A 337 3.68 -19.29 -27.90
CA TYR A 337 2.83 -20.39 -28.42
C TYR A 337 1.49 -19.86 -28.94
N ASP A 338 0.96 -20.51 -29.93
CA ASP A 338 -0.38 -20.25 -30.44
C ASP A 338 -1.45 -20.66 -29.41
N LYS A 339 -2.38 -19.75 -29.16
CA LYS A 339 -3.42 -19.92 -28.12
C LYS A 339 -4.43 -21.06 -28.44
N ASN A 340 -4.54 -21.48 -29.70
CA ASN A 340 -5.52 -22.46 -30.15
C ASN A 340 -4.90 -23.86 -30.25
N ASN A 341 -3.80 -23.99 -31.01
CA ASN A 341 -3.18 -25.30 -31.32
C ASN A 341 -1.90 -25.59 -30.53
N GLY A 342 -1.29 -24.57 -29.86
CA GLY A 342 -0.06 -24.74 -29.06
C GLY A 342 1.22 -24.76 -29.89
N ASN A 343 1.15 -24.47 -31.18
CA ASN A 343 2.34 -24.40 -32.07
C ASN A 343 3.25 -23.24 -31.62
N ILE A 344 4.56 -23.44 -31.77
CA ILE A 344 5.54 -22.38 -31.48
C ILE A 344 5.40 -21.27 -32.52
N LEU A 345 5.09 -20.05 -32.05
CA LEU A 345 5.01 -18.83 -32.85
C LEU A 345 6.35 -18.10 -32.94
N PHE A 346 7.12 -18.13 -31.87
CA PHE A 346 8.46 -17.57 -31.82
C PHE A 346 9.31 -18.37 -30.82
N GLU A 347 10.57 -18.56 -31.14
CA GLU A 347 11.58 -19.13 -30.26
C GLU A 347 12.90 -18.39 -30.49
N GLY A 348 13.44 -17.78 -29.40
CA GLY A 348 14.65 -17.01 -29.52
C GLY A 348 15.03 -16.14 -28.36
N LYS A 349 16.03 -15.28 -28.61
CA LYS A 349 16.54 -14.31 -27.64
C LYS A 349 15.67 -13.06 -27.61
N TYR A 350 15.42 -12.58 -26.39
CA TYR A 350 14.78 -11.31 -26.08
C TYR A 350 15.78 -10.38 -25.39
N ILE A 351 15.60 -9.07 -25.58
CA ILE A 351 16.30 -8.01 -24.87
C ILE A 351 15.27 -7.06 -24.23
N ASN A 352 15.73 -6.13 -23.40
CA ASN A 352 14.90 -5.16 -22.70
C ASN A 352 13.77 -5.84 -21.91
N VAL A 353 14.09 -7.00 -21.29
CA VAL A 353 13.12 -7.76 -20.51
C VAL A 353 12.88 -7.08 -19.17
N PHE A 354 11.66 -6.59 -18.98
CA PHE A 354 11.18 -6.05 -17.72
C PHE A 354 9.85 -6.71 -17.37
N ILE A 355 9.71 -7.17 -16.10
CA ILE A 355 8.53 -7.87 -15.60
C ILE A 355 7.99 -7.12 -14.38
N ASP A 356 6.81 -6.55 -14.52
CA ASP A 356 6.05 -5.97 -13.42
C ASP A 356 5.18 -7.06 -12.78
N GLU A 357 5.60 -7.57 -11.61
CA GLU A 357 4.90 -8.66 -10.92
C GLU A 357 3.55 -8.26 -10.34
N GLU A 358 3.33 -6.99 -10.05
CA GLU A 358 2.05 -6.54 -9.49
C GLU A 358 0.95 -6.50 -10.54
N ASN A 359 1.32 -6.23 -11.79
CA ASN A 359 0.38 -6.03 -12.88
C ASN A 359 0.39 -7.14 -13.95
N ILE A 360 1.35 -8.06 -13.91
CA ILE A 360 1.48 -9.11 -14.94
C ILE A 360 0.26 -10.03 -15.06
N PHE A 361 -0.55 -10.12 -14.01
CA PHE A 361 -1.81 -10.88 -13.99
C PHE A 361 -2.95 -10.21 -14.74
N TYR A 362 -2.95 -8.87 -14.74
CA TYR A 362 -4.06 -8.06 -15.25
C TYR A 362 -3.76 -7.48 -16.63
N ASP A 363 -2.49 -7.17 -16.91
CA ASP A 363 -2.08 -6.59 -18.18
C ASP A 363 -0.79 -7.23 -18.71
N ARG A 364 -0.88 -7.83 -19.93
CA ARG A 364 0.29 -8.33 -20.63
C ARG A 364 1.32 -7.26 -20.99
N LYS A 365 0.93 -5.98 -20.94
CA LYS A 365 1.85 -4.84 -21.07
C LYS A 365 2.81 -4.70 -19.89
N ALA A 366 2.54 -5.36 -18.76
CA ALA A 366 3.46 -5.48 -17.63
C ALA A 366 4.73 -6.29 -17.97
N LEU A 367 4.75 -6.98 -19.11
CA LEU A 367 5.94 -7.62 -19.68
C LEU A 367 6.44 -6.80 -20.86
N LEU A 368 7.48 -6.00 -20.64
CA LEU A 368 8.24 -5.35 -21.71
C LEU A 368 9.31 -6.32 -22.20
N LYS A 369 9.40 -6.50 -23.50
CA LYS A 369 10.40 -7.35 -24.15
C LYS A 369 10.49 -7.00 -25.63
N GLU A 370 11.67 -7.17 -26.19
CA GLU A 370 11.93 -7.04 -27.62
C GLU A 370 12.54 -8.33 -28.15
N ARG A 371 12.02 -8.85 -29.26
CA ARG A 371 12.62 -9.98 -29.96
C ARG A 371 13.92 -9.53 -30.60
N TRP A 372 15.02 -10.22 -30.32
CA TRP A 372 16.36 -9.85 -30.81
C TRP A 372 16.86 -10.82 -31.88
N ASN A 373 16.99 -12.08 -31.53
CA ASN A 373 17.38 -13.15 -32.47
C ASN A 373 16.48 -14.36 -32.24
N GLY A 374 15.99 -14.98 -33.31
CA GLY A 374 15.17 -16.18 -33.18
C GLY A 374 14.26 -16.45 -34.38
N LYS A 375 13.62 -17.57 -34.36
CA LYS A 375 12.72 -18.03 -35.43
C LYS A 375 11.28 -17.69 -35.13
N GLU A 376 10.54 -17.23 -36.15
CA GLU A 376 9.12 -16.88 -36.05
C GLU A 376 8.30 -17.68 -37.07
N LYS A 377 7.15 -18.18 -36.62
CA LYS A 377 6.08 -18.70 -37.49
C LYS A 377 4.76 -18.05 -37.10
N LYS A 378 3.90 -17.82 -38.09
CA LYS A 378 2.57 -17.27 -37.83
C LYS A 378 1.53 -18.04 -38.66
N TYR A 379 0.44 -18.36 -38.03
CA TYR A 379 -0.66 -19.11 -38.59
C TYR A 379 -1.94 -18.28 -38.63
N ASN A 380 -2.83 -18.51 -39.56
CA ASN A 380 -4.18 -17.97 -39.54
C ASN A 380 -5.08 -18.78 -38.59
N ASP A 381 -6.33 -18.33 -38.41
CA ASP A 381 -7.28 -19.01 -37.53
C ASP A 381 -7.64 -20.43 -37.94
N ASN A 382 -7.43 -20.78 -39.21
CA ASN A 382 -7.61 -22.13 -39.77
C ASN A 382 -6.37 -23.00 -39.65
N GLY A 383 -5.27 -22.51 -39.09
CA GLY A 383 -4.02 -23.24 -38.90
C GLY A 383 -3.08 -23.23 -40.08
N TYR A 384 -3.38 -22.51 -41.17
CA TYR A 384 -2.46 -22.40 -42.32
C TYR A 384 -1.31 -21.45 -41.98
N LEU A 385 -0.08 -21.84 -42.39
CA LEU A 385 1.10 -21.00 -42.23
C LEU A 385 0.98 -19.77 -43.14
N ILE A 386 1.01 -18.57 -42.53
CA ILE A 386 0.93 -17.29 -43.26
C ILE A 386 2.24 -16.50 -43.21
N PHE A 387 3.16 -16.87 -42.32
CA PHE A 387 4.50 -16.28 -42.21
C PHE A 387 5.46 -17.26 -41.57
N GLU A 388 6.68 -17.32 -42.09
CA GLU A 388 7.84 -17.89 -41.39
C GLU A 388 9.06 -17.01 -41.62
N GLY A 389 9.92 -16.91 -40.61
CA GLY A 389 11.12 -16.10 -40.71
C GLY A 389 11.92 -16.09 -39.42
N GLU A 390 12.76 -15.07 -39.30
CA GLU A 390 13.64 -14.91 -38.16
C GLU A 390 13.86 -13.44 -37.81
N TYR A 391 14.29 -13.23 -36.61
CA TYR A 391 14.85 -11.95 -36.14
C TYR A 391 16.37 -12.08 -36.13
N ILE A 392 17.05 -11.05 -36.64
CA ILE A 392 18.51 -10.90 -36.58
C ILE A 392 18.79 -9.50 -36.09
N ASN A 393 19.39 -9.37 -34.87
CA ASN A 393 19.67 -8.11 -34.23
C ASN A 393 18.45 -7.16 -34.16
N GLY A 394 17.28 -7.71 -33.86
CA GLY A 394 16.03 -6.96 -33.75
C GLY A 394 15.32 -6.69 -35.09
N VAL A 395 15.96 -6.97 -36.21
CA VAL A 395 15.36 -6.81 -37.52
C VAL A 395 14.66 -8.13 -37.95
N ARG A 396 13.42 -8.00 -38.38
CA ARG A 396 12.60 -9.14 -38.82
C ARG A 396 12.76 -9.43 -40.29
N TYR A 397 13.11 -10.66 -40.64
CA TYR A 397 13.21 -11.20 -42.01
C TYR A 397 12.26 -12.38 -42.14
N GLY A 398 11.69 -12.59 -43.36
CA GLY A 398 10.91 -13.80 -43.59
C GLY A 398 10.06 -13.79 -44.83
N LYS A 399 9.25 -14.84 -44.93
CA LYS A 399 8.36 -15.14 -46.04
C LYS A 399 6.91 -15.09 -45.61
N GLU A 400 6.09 -14.39 -46.37
CA GLU A 400 4.63 -14.42 -46.20
C GLU A 400 4.03 -15.38 -47.25
N TYR A 401 2.98 -16.07 -46.84
CA TYR A 401 2.29 -17.06 -47.67
C TYR A 401 0.81 -16.69 -47.86
N ASP A 402 0.27 -17.01 -49.04
CA ASP A 402 -1.17 -17.01 -49.24
C ASP A 402 -1.79 -18.30 -48.67
N ILE A 403 -3.14 -18.42 -48.78
CA ILE A 403 -3.86 -19.60 -48.30
C ILE A 403 -3.58 -20.88 -49.12
N LYS A 404 -2.98 -20.77 -50.31
CA LYS A 404 -2.55 -21.87 -51.16
C LYS A 404 -1.11 -22.30 -50.88
N GLY A 405 -0.39 -21.58 -50.00
CA GLY A 405 1.02 -21.83 -49.67
C GLY A 405 2.01 -21.15 -50.61
N ASN A 406 1.58 -20.26 -51.51
CA ASN A 406 2.48 -19.52 -52.39
C ASN A 406 3.16 -18.40 -51.59
N ILE A 407 4.46 -18.19 -51.84
CA ILE A 407 5.20 -17.05 -51.23
C ILE A 407 4.71 -15.75 -51.87
N ILE A 408 4.06 -14.90 -51.10
CA ILE A 408 3.55 -13.59 -51.54
C ILE A 408 4.47 -12.43 -51.18
N PHE A 409 5.44 -12.65 -50.27
CA PHE A 409 6.52 -11.71 -49.97
C PHE A 409 7.69 -12.44 -49.34
N GLU A 410 8.90 -12.00 -49.67
CA GLU A 410 10.12 -12.44 -49.03
C GLU A 410 11.03 -11.22 -48.81
N GLY A 411 11.46 -10.98 -47.51
CA GLY A 411 12.33 -9.84 -47.25
C GLY A 411 12.36 -9.39 -45.80
N GLU A 412 12.76 -8.14 -45.61
CA GLU A 412 12.91 -7.43 -44.37
C GLU A 412 11.64 -6.65 -43.99
N TYR A 413 11.37 -6.57 -42.70
CA TYR A 413 10.23 -5.85 -42.15
C TYR A 413 10.69 -4.76 -41.18
N SER A 414 10.04 -3.60 -41.22
CA SER A 414 10.17 -2.52 -40.24
C SER A 414 8.80 -2.23 -39.64
N LYS A 415 8.71 -2.20 -38.29
CA LYS A 415 7.45 -2.00 -37.56
C LYS A 415 6.29 -2.87 -38.08
N MET A 416 6.58 -4.15 -38.36
CA MET A 416 5.64 -5.14 -38.91
C MET A 416 5.17 -4.88 -40.36
N LYS A 417 5.74 -3.91 -41.07
CA LYS A 417 5.46 -3.62 -42.47
C LYS A 417 6.60 -4.12 -43.35
N ARG A 418 6.30 -4.53 -44.61
CA ARG A 418 7.28 -4.87 -45.60
C ARG A 418 8.20 -3.68 -45.86
N PHE A 419 9.51 -3.85 -45.70
CA PHE A 419 10.48 -2.74 -45.74
C PHE A 419 11.41 -2.87 -46.94
N LYS A 420 12.02 -4.03 -47.10
CA LYS A 420 12.92 -4.33 -48.23
C LYS A 420 12.74 -5.79 -48.68
N GLY A 421 12.49 -6.04 -49.96
CA GLY A 421 12.29 -7.41 -50.44
C GLY A 421 11.41 -7.47 -51.69
N ILE A 422 10.93 -8.66 -52.01
CA ILE A 422 10.14 -8.93 -53.18
C ILE A 422 8.76 -9.46 -52.81
N GLY A 423 7.73 -8.76 -53.27
CA GLY A 423 6.35 -9.20 -53.17
C GLY A 423 5.88 -9.84 -54.51
N LYS A 424 5.08 -10.90 -54.43
CA LYS A 424 4.53 -11.60 -55.58
C LYS A 424 3.01 -11.58 -55.53
N VAL A 425 2.40 -11.34 -56.67
CA VAL A 425 0.95 -11.37 -56.82
C VAL A 425 0.59 -12.38 -57.92
N PHE A 426 -0.28 -13.30 -57.57
CA PHE A 426 -0.74 -14.37 -58.41
C PHE A 426 -2.15 -14.11 -58.96
N ASP A 427 -2.48 -14.64 -60.09
CA ASP A 427 -3.82 -14.67 -60.68
C ASP A 427 -4.69 -15.77 -60.01
N LYS A 428 -5.96 -15.87 -60.42
CA LYS A 428 -6.91 -16.87 -59.91
C LYS A 428 -6.45 -18.32 -60.20
N ASN A 429 -5.65 -18.50 -61.25
CA ASN A 429 -5.14 -19.79 -61.67
C ASN A 429 -3.83 -20.18 -60.98
N GLY A 430 -3.24 -19.26 -60.19
CA GLY A 430 -1.97 -19.48 -59.51
C GLY A 430 -0.75 -19.07 -60.29
N ASN A 431 -0.89 -18.42 -61.47
CA ASN A 431 0.21 -17.91 -62.23
C ASN A 431 0.69 -16.57 -61.67
N LEU A 432 2.00 -16.34 -61.69
CA LEU A 432 2.59 -15.08 -61.26
C LEU A 432 2.17 -13.96 -62.22
N LYS A 433 1.46 -12.97 -61.69
CA LYS A 433 0.96 -11.83 -62.46
C LYS A 433 1.95 -10.66 -62.49
N TYR A 434 2.54 -10.34 -61.35
CA TYR A 434 3.60 -9.30 -61.22
C TYR A 434 4.39 -9.47 -59.92
N GLU A 435 5.54 -8.84 -59.92
CA GLU A 435 6.38 -8.71 -58.74
C GLU A 435 6.44 -7.25 -58.30
N ASP A 436 6.42 -7.03 -57.00
CA ASP A 436 6.62 -5.73 -56.38
C ASP A 436 7.95 -5.74 -55.63
N GLU A 437 8.85 -4.83 -55.95
CA GLU A 437 10.07 -4.61 -55.19
C GLU A 437 9.81 -3.58 -54.08
N TYR A 438 10.16 -3.89 -52.86
CA TYR A 438 10.06 -2.99 -51.71
C TYR A 438 11.44 -2.42 -51.40
N ILE A 439 11.56 -1.08 -51.31
CA ILE A 439 12.79 -0.34 -50.97
C ILE A 439 12.42 0.70 -49.95
N LEU A 440 12.96 0.58 -48.72
CA LEU A 440 12.67 1.47 -47.56
C LEU A 440 11.16 1.69 -47.31
N GLY A 441 10.36 0.62 -47.52
CA GLY A 441 8.90 0.68 -47.32
C GLY A 441 8.13 1.18 -48.56
N ASN A 442 8.82 1.69 -49.57
CA ASN A 442 8.21 2.09 -50.83
C ASN A 442 8.12 0.91 -51.79
N LYS A 443 7.00 0.84 -52.51
CA LYS A 443 6.70 -0.26 -53.39
C LYS A 443 6.93 0.17 -54.86
N LYS A 444 7.74 -0.59 -55.55
CA LYS A 444 7.98 -0.43 -56.99
C LYS A 444 7.46 -1.68 -57.74
N ARG A 445 6.47 -1.52 -58.60
CA ARG A 445 5.86 -2.62 -59.31
C ARG A 445 6.68 -2.98 -60.56
N ARG A 446 6.88 -4.28 -60.77
CA ARG A 446 7.45 -4.86 -61.97
C ARG A 446 6.42 -5.80 -62.58
N MET A 447 5.91 -5.46 -63.75
CA MET A 447 5.06 -6.40 -64.52
C MET A 447 5.92 -7.27 -65.40
N LEU A 448 5.62 -8.56 -65.45
CA LEU A 448 6.32 -9.57 -66.26
C LEU A 448 5.43 -9.97 -67.43
N ASN A 449 6.03 -10.18 -68.58
CA ASN A 449 5.34 -10.81 -69.73
C ASN A 449 5.33 -12.34 -69.56
N GLU A 450 4.69 -13.06 -70.54
CA GLU A 450 4.58 -14.51 -70.54
C GLU A 450 5.93 -15.23 -70.51
N ASN A 451 7.01 -14.54 -70.92
CA ASN A 451 8.39 -15.05 -70.92
C ASN A 451 9.20 -14.63 -69.73
N GLY A 452 8.57 -14.08 -68.66
CA GLY A 452 9.22 -13.61 -67.43
C GLY A 452 10.06 -12.35 -67.63
N LYS A 453 9.92 -11.59 -68.71
CA LYS A 453 10.64 -10.36 -68.98
C LYS A 453 9.88 -9.15 -68.40
N ILE A 454 10.58 -8.25 -67.71
CA ILE A 454 9.99 -7.03 -67.12
C ILE A 454 9.48 -6.12 -68.24
N ILE A 455 8.16 -5.80 -68.22
CA ILE A 455 7.50 -4.89 -69.14
C ILE A 455 7.14 -3.53 -68.57
N LEU A 456 7.00 -3.42 -67.26
CA LEU A 456 6.62 -2.17 -66.61
C LEU A 456 7.24 -2.03 -65.25
N THR A 457 7.63 -0.80 -64.85
CA THR A 457 8.06 -0.48 -63.48
C THR A 457 7.38 0.78 -63.03
N ASP A 458 6.52 0.68 -61.97
CA ASP A 458 5.86 1.80 -61.32
C ASP A 458 6.26 1.89 -59.85
N ILE A 459 6.40 3.09 -59.33
CA ILE A 459 6.66 3.32 -57.90
C ILE A 459 5.32 3.67 -57.26
N TYR A 460 4.88 2.87 -56.27
CA TYR A 460 3.70 3.15 -55.46
C TYR A 460 4.12 3.27 -53.98
N PRO A 461 3.79 4.40 -53.31
CA PRO A 461 3.89 4.43 -51.84
C PRO A 461 2.89 3.41 -51.25
N ASP A 462 3.30 2.66 -50.25
CA ASP A 462 2.47 1.66 -49.55
C ASP A 462 1.47 2.33 -48.57
N THR A 463 0.85 3.43 -49.03
CA THR A 463 -0.19 4.13 -48.28
C THR A 463 -1.55 3.84 -48.91
N LYS A 464 -2.44 3.18 -48.16
CA LYS A 464 -3.88 3.23 -48.44
C LYS A 464 -4.28 4.71 -48.40
N ILE A 465 -4.54 5.29 -49.55
CA ILE A 465 -5.20 6.60 -49.63
C ILE A 465 -6.64 6.38 -49.18
N SER A 466 -6.92 6.54 -47.92
CA SER A 466 -8.26 6.91 -47.47
C SER A 466 -8.50 8.34 -47.98
N LYS A 467 -9.58 8.55 -48.71
CA LYS A 467 -10.05 9.89 -49.09
C LYS A 467 -10.21 10.73 -47.79
N GLY A 468 -9.20 11.51 -47.46
CA GLY A 468 -9.19 12.40 -46.30
C GLY A 468 -8.04 13.38 -46.41
N ARG A 469 -8.36 14.68 -46.45
CA ARG A 469 -7.41 15.79 -46.50
C ARG A 469 -6.23 15.59 -45.56
N ILE A 470 -5.02 15.56 -46.12
CA ILE A 470 -3.79 15.68 -45.31
C ILE A 470 -3.62 17.20 -45.03
N LYS A 471 -3.69 17.59 -43.76
CA LYS A 471 -3.21 18.87 -43.29
C LYS A 471 -1.72 18.73 -42.97
N ASP A 472 -0.97 19.65 -43.54
CA ASP A 472 0.42 20.03 -43.34
C ASP A 472 1.17 19.39 -42.15
N SER A 473 2.18 18.58 -42.47
CA SER A 473 3.42 18.51 -41.72
C SER A 473 4.55 18.92 -42.67
N LYS A 474 5.32 19.92 -42.25
CA LYS A 474 6.49 20.44 -42.97
C LYS A 474 7.43 19.27 -43.30
N ALA A 475 7.50 18.92 -44.56
CA ALA A 475 8.54 18.14 -45.16
C ALA A 475 9.49 19.06 -45.88
N ASP A 476 10.79 18.89 -45.62
CA ASP A 476 11.85 19.60 -46.31
C ASP A 476 11.71 19.44 -47.83
N ASN A 477 11.91 20.54 -48.51
CA ASN A 477 11.88 20.65 -49.97
C ASN A 477 12.94 19.77 -50.62
N ASN A 478 12.56 18.62 -51.08
CA ASN A 478 13.18 17.96 -52.21
C ASN A 478 12.05 17.27 -53.00
N GLU A 479 11.47 18.01 -53.95
CA GLU A 479 10.61 17.51 -55.00
C GLU A 479 11.45 16.60 -55.91
N GLU A 480 11.48 15.29 -55.61
CA GLU A 480 11.99 14.34 -56.56
C GLU A 480 10.96 14.09 -57.67
N SER A 481 11.18 14.70 -58.80
CA SER A 481 10.51 14.32 -60.03
C SER A 481 11.11 13.02 -60.58
N TYR A 482 10.29 12.10 -61.07
CA TYR A 482 10.74 10.90 -61.72
C TYR A 482 10.23 10.84 -63.17
N LYS A 483 11.03 10.23 -64.06
CA LYS A 483 10.63 9.94 -65.44
C LYS A 483 9.89 8.61 -65.49
N GLY A 484 8.67 8.64 -66.04
CA GLY A 484 7.81 7.47 -66.16
C GLY A 484 7.17 7.33 -67.53
N LYS A 485 6.68 6.13 -67.81
CA LYS A 485 5.92 5.77 -69.02
C LYS A 485 4.62 5.10 -68.61
N GLU A 486 3.51 5.53 -69.20
CA GLU A 486 2.20 4.94 -69.00
C GLU A 486 1.76 4.20 -70.25
N TYR A 487 1.22 2.99 -70.10
CA TYR A 487 0.78 2.14 -71.17
C TYR A 487 -0.69 1.73 -70.98
N ASP A 488 -1.45 1.67 -72.05
CA ASP A 488 -2.78 1.10 -72.09
C ASP A 488 -2.78 -0.03 -73.18
N ASN A 489 -3.25 -1.24 -72.77
CA ASN A 489 -3.26 -2.44 -73.63
C ASN A 489 -1.95 -2.68 -74.36
N GLY A 490 -0.81 -2.48 -73.73
CA GLY A 490 0.52 -2.68 -74.28
C GLY A 490 1.03 -1.56 -75.18
N LYS A 491 0.24 -0.51 -75.43
CA LYS A 491 0.65 0.69 -76.18
C LYS A 491 1.08 1.79 -75.25
N LEU A 492 2.24 2.42 -75.48
CA LEU A 492 2.73 3.56 -74.77
C LEU A 492 1.81 4.76 -75.03
N ILE A 493 1.09 5.21 -73.99
CA ILE A 493 0.19 6.37 -74.09
C ILE A 493 0.81 7.65 -73.57
N LEU A 494 1.78 7.55 -72.68
CA LEU A 494 2.41 8.69 -72.06
C LEU A 494 3.86 8.43 -71.68
N GLU A 495 4.74 9.42 -71.89
CA GLU A 495 6.11 9.46 -71.44
C GLU A 495 6.43 10.84 -70.88
N GLY A 496 6.94 10.95 -69.65
CA GLY A 496 7.21 12.25 -69.06
C GLY A 496 7.73 12.25 -67.65
N GLU A 497 7.86 13.44 -67.09
CA GLU A 497 8.20 13.65 -65.68
C GLU A 497 6.94 13.75 -64.81
N PHE A 498 6.95 13.06 -63.69
CA PHE A 498 5.85 12.99 -62.74
C PHE A 498 6.36 13.43 -61.35
N SER A 499 5.54 14.13 -60.56
CA SER A 499 5.71 14.28 -59.14
C SER A 499 4.73 13.37 -58.41
N PHE A 500 4.88 13.26 -57.08
CA PHE A 500 4.11 12.33 -56.23
C PHE A 500 2.57 12.45 -56.36
N GLU A 501 2.06 13.57 -56.95
CA GLU A 501 0.61 13.79 -57.11
C GLU A 501 0.16 14.27 -58.48
N LYS A 502 1.04 14.74 -59.32
CA LYS A 502 0.67 15.33 -60.62
C LYS A 502 1.78 15.16 -61.69
N ARG A 503 1.35 15.03 -62.92
CA ARG A 503 2.21 15.14 -64.10
C ARG A 503 2.83 16.52 -64.19
N ILE A 504 4.17 16.62 -64.18
CA ILE A 504 4.90 17.87 -64.31
C ILE A 504 5.11 18.23 -65.78
N LYS A 505 5.56 17.29 -66.60
CA LYS A 505 5.78 17.48 -68.06
C LYS A 505 5.69 16.14 -68.79
N GLY A 506 5.12 16.10 -69.98
CA GLY A 506 5.14 14.90 -70.83
C GLY A 506 4.43 15.06 -72.15
N LYS A 507 4.83 14.28 -73.15
CA LYS A 507 4.21 14.25 -74.49
C LYS A 507 3.25 13.07 -74.58
N ARG A 508 2.00 13.33 -74.97
CA ARG A 508 1.02 12.29 -75.30
C ARG A 508 1.35 11.81 -76.73
N LYS A 509 1.55 10.48 -76.90
CA LYS A 509 1.56 9.90 -78.21
C LYS A 509 0.14 9.42 -78.55
N ILE A 510 -0.45 9.95 -79.58
CA ILE A 510 -1.74 9.60 -80.16
C ILE A 510 -1.56 8.34 -80.96
#